data_784c8e14e07d4ab9e9d5537b2d8fd728
#
_entry.id   784c8e14e07d4ab9e9d5537b2d8fd728
#
_cell.length_a   1.000
_cell.length_b   1.000
_cell.length_c   1.000
_cell.angle_alpha   90.00
_cell.angle_beta   90.00
_cell.angle_gamma   90.00
#
_symmetry.space_group_name_H-M   'P 1'
#
loop_
_entity.id
_entity.type
_entity.pdbx_description
1 polymer ?
#
loop_
_entity_poly.entity_id
_entity_poly.type
_entity_poly.pdbx_seq_one_letter_code
_entity_poly.pdbx_strand_id
1 'polypeptide(L)'
;MNLQEVQIQYDVHCDWHGKPPIYRLYVNDEMFTERTFIWQDKYLVETIPIVAEPGDYIITYELHGAGQLTATNPQILNGSAEFVNQTTLRIHHVDA
;
A
#
# COMPACT_ATOMS: atom_id res chain seq x y z
N MET A 1 21.23 -1.85 13.41
CA MET A 1 20.18 -1.73 12.39
C MET A 1 19.28 -2.96 12.46
N ASN A 2 17.99 -2.75 12.60
CA ASN A 2 17.05 -3.82 12.86
C ASN A 2 15.95 -3.84 11.79
N LEU A 3 16.36 -4.21 10.57
CA LEU A 3 15.44 -4.26 9.45
C LEU A 3 14.59 -5.53 9.52
N GLN A 4 13.30 -5.37 9.32
CA GLN A 4 12.33 -6.45 9.29
C GLN A 4 11.58 -6.44 7.97
N GLU A 5 11.27 -7.62 7.48
CA GLU A 5 10.46 -7.79 6.29
C GLU A 5 9.01 -8.00 6.70
N VAL A 6 8.13 -7.19 6.13
CA VAL A 6 6.69 -7.25 6.35
C VAL A 6 6.01 -7.24 5.00
N GLN A 7 5.05 -8.15 4.79
CA GLN A 7 4.22 -8.14 3.60
C GLN A 7 2.81 -7.70 3.97
N ILE A 8 2.34 -6.66 3.30
CA ILE A 8 1.00 -6.14 3.49
C ILE A 8 0.21 -6.27 2.20
N GLN A 9 -1.11 -6.12 2.30
CA GLN A 9 -2.01 -6.25 1.16
C GLN A 9 -3.14 -5.25 1.29
N TYR A 10 -3.49 -4.63 0.15
CA TYR A 10 -4.67 -3.79 0.03
C TYR A 10 -5.53 -4.27 -1.12
N ASP A 11 -6.84 -4.06 -1.00
CA ASP A 11 -7.76 -4.14 -2.12
C ASP A 11 -7.83 -2.75 -2.76
N VAL A 12 -7.36 -2.62 -3.99
CA VAL A 12 -7.29 -1.33 -4.70
C VAL A 12 -8.34 -1.31 -5.80
N HIS A 13 -9.21 -0.31 -5.74
CA HIS A 13 -10.26 -0.11 -6.73
C HIS A 13 -10.15 1.28 -7.34
N CYS A 14 -10.39 1.37 -8.64
CA CYS A 14 -10.36 2.66 -9.33
C CYS A 14 -11.51 2.77 -10.33
N ASP A 15 -12.30 3.81 -10.21
CA ASP A 15 -13.29 4.19 -11.22
C ASP A 15 -12.62 5.14 -12.20
N TRP A 16 -12.56 4.74 -13.47
CA TRP A 16 -11.94 5.56 -14.51
C TRP A 16 -12.62 5.32 -15.85
N HIS A 17 -12.48 6.32 -16.73
CA HIS A 17 -13.04 6.27 -18.08
C HIS A 17 -12.02 6.78 -19.08
N GLY A 18 -12.01 6.18 -20.28
CA GLY A 18 -11.15 6.61 -21.36
C GLY A 18 -9.77 6.01 -21.25
N LYS A 19 -8.83 6.78 -20.70
CA LYS A 19 -7.44 6.34 -20.60
C LYS A 19 -7.16 5.80 -19.19
N PRO A 20 -6.50 4.62 -19.08
CA PRO A 20 -6.14 4.09 -17.77
C PRO A 20 -5.25 5.06 -16.99
N PRO A 21 -5.60 5.38 -15.76
CA PRO A 21 -4.79 6.29 -14.96
C PRO A 21 -3.57 5.62 -14.37
N ILE A 22 -2.61 6.45 -13.98
CA ILE A 22 -1.44 6.01 -13.23
C ILE A 22 -1.71 6.26 -11.75
N TYR A 23 -1.30 5.33 -10.89
CA TYR A 23 -1.33 5.56 -9.46
C TYR A 23 0.04 5.29 -8.84
N ARG A 24 0.30 5.97 -7.73
CA ARG A 24 1.54 5.84 -6.99
C ARG A 24 1.26 5.44 -5.56
N LEU A 25 2.13 4.62 -5.02
CA LEU A 25 2.11 4.21 -3.62
C LEU A 25 3.30 4.83 -2.92
N TYR A 26 3.04 5.50 -1.81
CA TYR A 26 4.08 6.11 -0.99
C TYR A 26 4.11 5.45 0.38
N VAL A 27 5.32 5.28 0.91
CA VAL A 27 5.57 4.90 2.29
C VAL A 27 6.33 6.06 2.93
N ASN A 28 5.70 6.78 3.86
CA ASN A 28 6.25 7.97 4.50
C ASN A 28 6.78 9.00 3.50
N ASP A 29 6.00 9.36 2.50
CA ASP A 29 6.36 10.34 1.48
C ASP A 29 7.43 9.89 0.48
N GLU A 30 7.95 8.67 0.61
CA GLU A 30 8.84 8.11 -0.39
C GLU A 30 8.05 7.25 -1.36
N MET A 31 8.24 7.48 -2.65
CA MET A 31 7.54 6.69 -3.66
C MET A 31 8.06 5.25 -3.63
N PHE A 32 7.14 4.33 -3.36
CA PHE A 32 7.45 2.91 -3.33
C PHE A 32 7.26 2.25 -4.70
N THR A 33 6.15 2.56 -5.37
CA THR A 33 5.85 2.01 -6.69
C THR A 33 4.91 2.92 -7.46
N GLU A 34 4.93 2.77 -8.77
CA GLU A 34 4.04 3.46 -9.71
C GLU A 34 3.52 2.43 -10.70
N ARG A 35 2.20 2.44 -10.93
CA ARG A 35 1.56 1.49 -11.85
C ARG A 35 0.45 2.16 -12.64
N THR A 36 0.11 1.56 -13.78
CA THR A 36 -1.07 1.92 -14.54
C THR A 36 -2.21 1.01 -14.12
N PHE A 37 -3.34 1.60 -13.71
CA PHE A 37 -4.52 0.84 -13.31
C PHE A 37 -5.35 0.53 -14.55
N ILE A 38 -5.24 -0.70 -15.05
CA ILE A 38 -5.86 -1.10 -16.31
C ILE A 38 -7.19 -1.84 -16.13
N TRP A 39 -7.58 -2.12 -14.90
CA TRP A 39 -8.79 -2.90 -14.63
C TRP A 39 -10.01 -1.98 -14.58
N GLN A 40 -11.09 -2.40 -15.24
CA GLN A 40 -12.40 -1.73 -15.14
C GLN A 40 -13.37 -2.69 -14.47
N ASP A 41 -14.21 -2.14 -13.56
CA ASP A 41 -15.22 -2.91 -12.83
C ASP A 41 -14.64 -4.06 -12.00
N LYS A 42 -13.34 -3.99 -11.70
CA LYS A 42 -12.64 -4.98 -10.88
C LYS A 42 -11.69 -4.26 -9.93
N TYR A 43 -11.30 -4.95 -8.88
CA TYR A 43 -10.28 -4.45 -7.98
C TYR A 43 -9.00 -5.27 -8.11
N LEU A 44 -7.91 -4.65 -7.72
CA LEU A 44 -6.60 -5.28 -7.68
C LEU A 44 -6.27 -5.62 -6.23
N VAL A 45 -5.89 -6.87 -5.99
CA VAL A 45 -5.32 -7.26 -4.69
C VAL A 45 -3.82 -7.01 -4.78
N GLU A 46 -3.37 -5.95 -4.14
CA GLU A 46 -1.98 -5.54 -4.25
C GLU A 46 -1.20 -5.96 -3.01
N THR A 47 -0.15 -6.75 -3.22
CA THR A 47 0.76 -7.20 -2.16
C THR A 47 2.02 -6.35 -2.19
N ILE A 48 2.41 -5.81 -1.05
CA ILE A 48 3.51 -4.88 -0.92
C ILE A 48 4.52 -5.43 0.09
N PRO A 49 5.75 -5.77 -0.35
CA PRO A 49 6.81 -6.13 0.58
C PRO A 49 7.52 -4.87 1.09
N ILE A 50 7.64 -4.76 2.39
CA ILE A 50 8.31 -3.63 3.04
C ILE A 50 9.44 -4.17 3.90
N VAL A 51 10.63 -3.59 3.74
CA VAL A 51 11.77 -3.90 4.60
C VAL A 51 12.14 -2.61 5.31
N ALA A 52 11.93 -2.57 6.61
CA ALA A 52 12.09 -1.34 7.38
C ALA A 52 12.37 -1.64 8.86
N GLU A 53 12.83 -0.62 9.56
CA GLU A 53 13.00 -0.70 11.01
C GLU A 53 11.65 -0.63 11.72
N PRO A 54 11.55 -1.10 12.98
CA PRO A 54 10.32 -0.94 13.75
C PRO A 54 9.90 0.53 13.84
N GLY A 55 8.60 0.77 13.81
CA GLY A 55 8.05 2.12 13.85
C GLY A 55 6.75 2.21 13.08
N ASP A 56 6.24 3.42 12.96
CA ASP A 56 5.00 3.70 12.27
C ASP A 56 5.29 4.26 10.88
N TYR A 57 4.56 3.73 9.89
CA TYR A 57 4.73 4.09 8.48
C TYR A 57 3.37 4.43 7.89
N ILE A 58 3.30 5.57 7.19
CA ILE A 58 2.07 6.01 6.55
C ILE A 58 2.07 5.53 5.11
N ILE A 59 1.03 4.81 4.74
CA ILE A 59 0.83 4.28 3.40
C ILE A 59 -0.14 5.21 2.67
N THR A 60 0.29 5.78 1.56
CA THR A 60 -0.52 6.73 0.80
C THR A 60 -0.60 6.31 -0.65
N TYR A 61 -1.82 6.27 -1.19
CA TYR A 61 -2.07 6.07 -2.60
C TYR A 61 -2.41 7.42 -3.24
N GLU A 62 -1.83 7.68 -4.41
CA GLU A 62 -2.06 8.92 -5.15
C GLU A 62 -2.41 8.58 -6.59
N LEU A 63 -3.55 9.10 -7.06
CA LEU A 63 -4.00 8.88 -8.42
C LEU A 63 -3.55 10.03 -9.32
N HIS A 64 -2.95 9.67 -10.46
CA HIS A 64 -2.59 10.61 -11.51
C HIS A 64 -3.44 10.32 -12.74
N GLY A 65 -4.40 11.18 -13.01
CA GLY A 65 -5.34 11.01 -14.10
C GLY A 65 -6.75 11.25 -13.64
N ALA A 66 -7.71 11.08 -14.54
CA ALA A 66 -9.12 11.24 -14.23
C ALA A 66 -9.66 9.96 -13.59
N GLY A 67 -10.44 10.10 -12.53
CA GLY A 67 -11.04 8.96 -11.85
C GLY A 67 -10.97 9.09 -10.34
N GLN A 68 -11.28 7.98 -9.67
CA GLN A 68 -11.27 7.91 -8.21
C GLN A 68 -10.70 6.57 -7.77
N LEU A 69 -9.66 6.61 -6.95
CA LEU A 69 -8.98 5.43 -6.44
C LEU A 69 -9.30 5.25 -4.97
N THR A 70 -9.57 4.01 -4.59
CA THR A 70 -9.84 3.62 -3.20
C THR A 70 -8.97 2.41 -2.84
N ALA A 71 -8.26 2.50 -1.74
CA ALA A 71 -7.51 1.38 -1.18
C ALA A 71 -8.16 1.00 0.16
N THR A 72 -8.60 -0.24 0.28
CA THR A 72 -9.36 -0.72 1.44
C THR A 72 -8.83 -2.06 1.92
N ASN A 73 -9.36 -2.51 3.05
CA ASN A 73 -9.12 -3.84 3.61
C ASN A 73 -7.62 -4.14 3.78
N PRO A 74 -6.86 -3.26 4.48
CA PRO A 74 -5.45 -3.53 4.71
C PRO A 74 -5.26 -4.79 5.55
N GLN A 75 -4.32 -5.63 5.15
CA GLN A 75 -4.02 -6.88 5.83
C GLN A 75 -2.51 -7.08 5.95
N ILE A 76 -2.11 -7.76 7.02
CA ILE A 76 -0.74 -8.21 7.18
C ILE A 76 -0.69 -9.66 6.72
N LEU A 77 0.10 -9.94 5.68
CA LEU A 77 0.27 -11.29 5.16
C LEU A 77 1.42 -12.02 5.87
N ASN A 78 2.45 -11.28 6.25
CA ASN A 78 3.64 -11.86 6.86
C ASN A 78 4.38 -10.77 7.63
N GLY A 79 5.02 -11.17 8.73
CA GLY A 79 5.84 -10.26 9.53
C GLY A 79 5.14 -9.80 10.81
N SER A 80 5.92 -9.19 11.70
CA SER A 80 5.42 -8.71 12.99
C SER A 80 5.00 -7.25 12.86
N ALA A 81 3.73 -7.04 12.55
CA ALA A 81 3.20 -5.70 12.30
C ALA A 81 1.69 -5.69 12.49
N GLU A 82 1.13 -4.49 12.57
CA GLU A 82 -0.31 -4.30 12.60
C GLU A 82 -0.68 -2.98 11.92
N PHE A 83 -1.92 -2.87 11.47
CA PHE A 83 -2.48 -1.60 11.04
C PHE A 83 -3.20 -0.95 12.23
N VAL A 84 -2.73 0.23 12.64
CA VAL A 84 -3.39 0.98 13.72
C VAL A 84 -4.59 1.75 13.18
N ASN A 85 -4.62 2.00 11.88
CA ASN A 85 -5.76 2.48 11.12
C ASN A 85 -5.56 2.07 9.67
N GLN A 86 -6.42 2.51 8.75
CA GLN A 86 -6.35 2.04 7.35
C GLN A 86 -5.09 2.49 6.61
N THR A 87 -4.40 3.50 7.10
CA THR A 87 -3.24 4.06 6.41
C THR A 87 -1.96 4.00 7.21
N THR A 88 -2.00 3.63 8.48
CA THR A 88 -0.80 3.60 9.32
C THR A 88 -0.43 2.17 9.69
N LEU A 89 0.73 1.76 9.21
CA LEU A 89 1.32 0.45 9.49
C LEU A 89 2.30 0.60 10.66
N ARG A 90 2.14 -0.22 11.67
CA ARG A 90 3.11 -0.29 12.78
C ARG A 90 3.89 -1.57 12.69
N ILE A 91 5.20 -1.45 12.52
CA ILE A 91 6.12 -2.58 12.52
C ILE A 91 6.67 -2.74 13.93
N HIS A 92 6.49 -3.91 14.50
CA HIS A 92 6.89 -4.19 15.87
C HIS A 92 8.36 -4.57 15.95
N HIS A 93 8.98 -4.24 17.07
CA HIS A 93 10.31 -4.71 17.39
C HIS A 93 10.25 -6.21 17.70
N VAL A 94 11.10 -6.97 17.05
CA VAL A 94 11.21 -8.41 17.31
C VAL A 94 12.55 -8.68 17.96
N ASP A 95 12.52 -9.24 19.16
CA ASP A 95 13.73 -9.66 19.85
C ASP A 95 14.22 -10.96 19.22
N ALA A 96 15.48 -10.94 18.85
CA ALA A 96 16.11 -12.12 18.26
C ALA A 96 16.42 -13.17 19.32
#